data_00a7237ee1edf1438d2122d27cd0f2aa
#
_entry.id   00a7237ee1edf1438d2122d27cd0f2aa
#
_cell.length_a   1.000
_cell.length_b   1.000
_cell.length_c   1.000
_cell.angle_alpha   90.00
_cell.angle_beta   90.00
_cell.angle_gamma   90.00
#
_symmetry.space_group_name_H-M   'P 1'
#
loop_
_entity.id
_entity.type
_entity.pdbx_description
1 polymer ?
#
loop_
_entity_poly.entity_id
_entity_poly.type
_entity_poly.pdbx_seq_one_letter_code
_entity_poly.pdbx_strand_id
1 'polypeptide(L)'
;MSIYTLLFLLSYDKEEINYEIKEYPKVSIIVPAYNEGKNIKNTLERLIDLEYPKDKLEIIVVDDGSKDNTYEIAKEYEEKYNFIKVYKKENGGKSSALNYGISRSSGEIIVTLDADSIPEKDSLIKMLKYMYYYNADIVVPAIQTINTKKLIEKYQYIDYAIHNFSGIVIDKMNSVFIASGPFSVFKRSVFEKIGLFDEKNISEDMEIALRAQKNNFKIKFCPEVIIKTVPPDNFKSLLKQRVRWTLGFIDNYTKYRDIENIYLREIVFGINIILYVLLPLSFLIILYMHGKQLYDFLKYLSSINYDIYYFIKNSFSFDINTYIFQLLSTSQLILITFSIILLINFLLFISIYKRYDKSKSWLSIIYYSVIYLFFSIYFNAIFIIVAIYYKLFGRNLRWGGIVWNNSLINKLLNRKYG
;
A
#
# COMPACT_ATOMS: atom_id res chain seq x y z
N MET A 1 -6.46 -9.25 10.52
CA MET A 1 -7.50 -9.58 9.52
C MET A 1 -8.86 -9.89 10.17
N SER A 2 -8.95 -10.75 11.17
CA SER A 2 -10.23 -11.13 11.80
C SER A 2 -11.06 -9.94 12.34
N ILE A 3 -10.43 -8.96 12.98
CA ILE A 3 -11.12 -7.76 13.48
C ILE A 3 -11.69 -6.92 12.33
N TYR A 4 -10.90 -6.68 11.29
CA TYR A 4 -11.38 -5.97 10.10
C TYR A 4 -12.49 -6.73 9.37
N THR A 5 -12.40 -8.06 9.31
CA THR A 5 -13.44 -8.90 8.70
C THR A 5 -14.74 -8.80 9.49
N LEU A 6 -14.68 -8.85 10.83
CA LEU A 6 -15.84 -8.69 11.69
C LEU A 6 -16.48 -7.30 11.56
N LEU A 7 -15.67 -6.25 11.61
CA LEU A 7 -16.12 -4.87 11.42
C LEU A 7 -16.75 -4.67 10.04
N PHE A 8 -16.17 -5.28 9.01
CA PHE A 8 -16.73 -5.25 7.66
C PHE A 8 -18.10 -5.93 7.59
N LEU A 9 -18.25 -7.14 8.15
CA LEU A 9 -19.54 -7.87 8.15
C LEU A 9 -20.63 -7.11 8.90
N LEU A 10 -20.26 -6.40 9.98
CA LEU A 10 -21.19 -5.60 10.77
C LEU A 10 -21.56 -4.24 10.10
N SER A 11 -20.74 -3.76 9.20
CA SER A 11 -20.88 -2.42 8.61
C SER A 11 -21.17 -2.42 7.10
N TYR A 12 -21.30 -3.61 6.49
CA TYR A 12 -21.42 -3.73 5.03
C TYR A 12 -22.86 -3.48 4.57
N ASP A 13 -23.13 -2.24 4.14
CA ASP A 13 -24.21 -1.91 3.23
C ASP A 13 -23.61 -1.46 1.90
N LYS A 14 -24.02 -2.13 0.82
CA LYS A 14 -23.68 -1.67 -0.53
C LYS A 14 -24.61 -0.53 -0.90
N GLU A 15 -24.21 0.69 -0.59
CA GLU A 15 -24.92 1.87 -1.11
C GLU A 15 -24.59 2.03 -2.60
N GLU A 16 -25.61 1.97 -3.44
CA GLU A 16 -25.47 2.39 -4.84
C GLU A 16 -25.43 3.92 -4.88
N ILE A 17 -24.28 4.47 -5.29
CA ILE A 17 -24.11 5.92 -5.41
C ILE A 17 -24.81 6.40 -6.68
N ASN A 18 -26.04 6.84 -6.50
CA ASN A 18 -26.80 7.48 -7.55
C ASN A 18 -26.75 9.01 -7.38
N TYR A 19 -25.64 9.62 -7.85
CA TYR A 19 -25.44 11.06 -7.85
C TYR A 19 -25.20 11.56 -9.28
N GLU A 20 -25.94 12.57 -9.70
CA GLU A 20 -25.76 13.22 -10.99
C GLU A 20 -24.96 14.51 -10.80
N ILE A 21 -23.87 14.64 -11.54
CA ILE A 21 -23.05 15.86 -11.53
C ILE A 21 -23.75 16.89 -12.41
N LYS A 22 -24.34 17.93 -11.79
CA LYS A 22 -25.05 18.99 -12.53
C LYS A 22 -24.11 19.85 -13.36
N GLU A 23 -22.94 20.15 -12.84
CA GLU A 23 -21.91 20.94 -13.52
C GLU A 23 -20.54 20.31 -13.26
N TYR A 24 -19.79 20.08 -14.32
CA TYR A 24 -18.44 19.51 -14.22
C TYR A 24 -17.47 20.60 -13.74
N PRO A 25 -16.76 20.40 -12.61
CA PRO A 25 -15.74 21.34 -12.15
C PRO A 25 -14.51 21.30 -13.06
N LYS A 26 -13.69 22.35 -13.01
CA LYS A 26 -12.37 22.28 -13.64
C LYS A 26 -11.45 21.37 -12.83
N VAL A 27 -10.83 20.38 -13.48
CA VAL A 27 -9.94 19.39 -12.87
C VAL A 27 -8.55 19.52 -13.41
N SER A 28 -7.54 19.58 -12.52
CA SER A 28 -6.13 19.47 -12.89
C SER A 28 -5.55 18.16 -12.38
N ILE A 29 -5.05 17.32 -13.31
CA ILE A 29 -4.37 16.07 -13.00
C ILE A 29 -2.87 16.32 -13.01
N ILE A 30 -2.22 16.12 -11.86
CA ILE A 30 -0.78 16.35 -11.68
C ILE A 30 -0.05 14.99 -11.75
N VAL A 31 0.88 14.86 -12.69
CA VAL A 31 1.65 13.64 -12.95
C VAL A 31 3.14 13.93 -12.72
N PRO A 32 3.66 13.64 -11.51
CA PRO A 32 5.10 13.69 -11.27
C PRO A 32 5.78 12.52 -11.97
N ALA A 33 6.84 12.75 -12.71
CA ALA A 33 7.57 11.74 -13.47
C ALA A 33 9.09 11.83 -13.22
N TYR A 34 9.73 10.67 -12.94
CA TYR A 34 11.18 10.57 -12.81
C TYR A 34 11.67 9.21 -13.34
N ASN A 35 12.32 9.21 -14.51
CA ASN A 35 12.76 8.00 -15.21
C ASN A 35 11.62 7.02 -15.52
N GLU A 36 10.53 7.54 -16.07
CA GLU A 36 9.30 6.80 -16.42
C GLU A 36 9.08 6.68 -17.94
N GLY A 37 10.11 6.79 -18.74
CA GLY A 37 10.03 6.72 -20.21
C GLY A 37 9.35 5.46 -20.74
N LYS A 38 9.33 4.37 -19.96
CA LYS A 38 8.63 3.12 -20.31
C LYS A 38 7.12 3.18 -20.06
N ASN A 39 6.66 3.99 -19.12
CA ASN A 39 5.30 3.98 -18.61
C ASN A 39 4.51 5.23 -19.00
N ILE A 40 5.16 6.39 -19.05
CA ILE A 40 4.50 7.71 -19.22
C ILE A 40 3.60 7.79 -20.45
N LYS A 41 4.00 7.17 -21.55
CA LYS A 41 3.19 7.10 -22.79
C LYS A 41 1.82 6.48 -22.51
N ASN A 42 1.81 5.28 -21.92
CA ASN A 42 0.57 4.57 -21.62
C ASN A 42 -0.31 5.32 -20.61
N THR A 43 0.30 5.96 -19.62
CA THR A 43 -0.42 6.80 -18.65
C THR A 43 -1.10 7.99 -19.31
N LEU A 44 -0.40 8.72 -20.20
CA LEU A 44 -0.97 9.85 -20.92
C LEU A 44 -2.09 9.44 -21.88
N GLU A 45 -1.95 8.34 -22.60
CA GLU A 45 -3.01 7.80 -23.46
C GLU A 45 -4.29 7.49 -22.66
N ARG A 46 -4.16 6.92 -21.45
CA ARG A 46 -5.32 6.69 -20.56
C ARG A 46 -5.94 7.95 -20.02
N LEU A 47 -5.16 8.98 -19.73
CA LEU A 47 -5.68 10.28 -19.30
C LEU A 47 -6.43 11.01 -20.41
N ILE A 48 -5.96 10.89 -21.65
CA ILE A 48 -6.64 11.45 -22.82
C ILE A 48 -8.00 10.75 -23.06
N ASP A 49 -8.04 9.43 -22.79
CA ASP A 49 -9.25 8.61 -22.95
C ASP A 49 -10.30 8.80 -21.82
N LEU A 50 -10.02 9.60 -20.79
CA LEU A 50 -10.98 9.83 -19.72
C LEU A 50 -12.29 10.43 -20.27
N GLU A 51 -13.42 9.90 -19.82
CA GLU A 51 -14.77 10.40 -20.09
C GLU A 51 -15.02 11.69 -19.29
N TYR A 52 -14.36 12.76 -19.69
CA TYR A 52 -14.47 14.07 -19.05
C TYR A 52 -14.40 15.19 -20.09
N PRO A 53 -15.16 16.29 -19.94
CA PRO A 53 -15.08 17.42 -20.87
C PRO A 53 -13.65 17.96 -20.95
N LYS A 54 -13.10 18.02 -22.17
CA LYS A 54 -11.66 18.36 -22.36
C LYS A 54 -11.36 19.83 -22.09
N ASP A 55 -12.34 20.70 -22.21
CA ASP A 55 -12.29 22.11 -21.83
C ASP A 55 -12.26 22.34 -20.31
N LYS A 56 -12.69 21.34 -19.53
CA LYS A 56 -12.65 21.33 -18.06
C LYS A 56 -11.51 20.47 -17.49
N LEU A 57 -10.69 19.86 -18.35
CA LEU A 57 -9.57 19.00 -17.96
C LEU A 57 -8.24 19.66 -18.25
N GLU A 58 -7.33 19.65 -17.30
CA GLU A 58 -5.95 20.06 -17.43
C GLU A 58 -5.04 18.92 -16.91
N ILE A 59 -4.07 18.50 -17.72
CA ILE A 59 -3.07 17.50 -17.32
C ILE A 59 -1.72 18.18 -17.25
N ILE A 60 -1.08 18.13 -16.08
CA ILE A 60 0.23 18.75 -15.83
C ILE A 60 1.24 17.64 -15.52
N VAL A 61 2.13 17.38 -16.47
CA VAL A 61 3.27 16.48 -16.27
C VAL A 61 4.44 17.29 -15.75
N VAL A 62 5.05 16.83 -14.65
CA VAL A 62 6.25 17.45 -14.09
C VAL A 62 7.39 16.44 -14.12
N ASP A 63 8.30 16.62 -15.07
CA ASP A 63 9.56 15.86 -15.13
C ASP A 63 10.53 16.35 -14.07
N ASP A 64 10.76 15.50 -13.06
CA ASP A 64 11.62 15.80 -11.90
C ASP A 64 13.10 15.49 -12.18
N GLY A 65 13.62 15.94 -13.31
CA GLY A 65 15.01 15.77 -13.71
C GLY A 65 15.35 14.37 -14.19
N SER A 66 14.50 13.75 -15.00
CA SER A 66 14.75 12.44 -15.60
C SER A 66 16.03 12.44 -16.46
N LYS A 67 16.66 11.25 -16.52
CA LYS A 67 17.86 10.98 -17.31
C LYS A 67 17.57 10.12 -18.53
N ASP A 68 16.34 9.63 -18.64
CA ASP A 68 15.83 8.88 -19.79
C ASP A 68 14.95 9.78 -20.66
N ASN A 69 14.25 9.22 -21.62
CA ASN A 69 13.39 9.93 -22.57
C ASN A 69 11.99 10.29 -22.05
N THR A 70 11.80 10.35 -20.71
CA THR A 70 10.49 10.70 -20.09
C THR A 70 9.97 12.06 -20.56
N TYR A 71 10.83 13.08 -20.50
CA TYR A 71 10.47 14.45 -20.87
C TYR A 71 10.09 14.56 -22.35
N GLU A 72 10.90 13.99 -23.22
CA GLU A 72 10.73 14.04 -24.66
C GLU A 72 9.40 13.41 -25.07
N ILE A 73 9.09 12.22 -24.52
CA ILE A 73 7.80 11.55 -24.75
C ILE A 73 6.65 12.43 -24.29
N ALA A 74 6.71 12.99 -23.08
CA ALA A 74 5.63 13.83 -22.56
C ALA A 74 5.42 15.10 -23.45
N LYS A 75 6.49 15.71 -23.96
CA LYS A 75 6.44 16.89 -24.84
C LYS A 75 5.72 16.62 -26.16
N GLU A 76 5.85 15.44 -26.73
CA GLU A 76 5.09 15.06 -27.93
C GLU A 76 3.57 15.11 -27.71
N TYR A 77 3.10 14.85 -26.48
CA TYR A 77 1.69 14.94 -26.13
C TYR A 77 1.23 16.38 -25.87
N GLU A 78 2.07 17.24 -25.31
CA GLU A 78 1.78 18.67 -25.15
C GLU A 78 1.57 19.34 -26.51
N GLU A 79 2.38 18.97 -27.52
CA GLU A 79 2.26 19.51 -28.88
C GLU A 79 0.93 19.08 -29.59
N LYS A 80 0.41 17.91 -29.22
CA LYS A 80 -0.82 17.34 -29.81
C LYS A 80 -2.11 17.76 -29.10
N TYR A 81 -2.03 18.07 -27.79
CA TYR A 81 -3.20 18.27 -26.94
C TYR A 81 -3.05 19.55 -26.10
N ASN A 82 -3.90 20.53 -26.34
CA ASN A 82 -3.85 21.85 -25.68
C ASN A 82 -4.14 21.83 -24.17
N PHE A 83 -4.77 20.76 -23.67
CA PHE A 83 -5.07 20.56 -22.25
C PHE A 83 -3.94 19.81 -21.48
N ILE A 84 -2.83 19.47 -22.16
CA ILE A 84 -1.65 18.87 -21.56
C ILE A 84 -0.56 19.95 -21.46
N LYS A 85 0.09 20.05 -20.30
CA LYS A 85 1.24 20.91 -20.03
C LYS A 85 2.38 20.10 -19.45
N VAL A 86 3.60 20.33 -19.93
CA VAL A 86 4.79 19.60 -19.53
C VAL A 86 5.86 20.54 -19.01
N TYR A 87 6.25 20.34 -17.77
CA TYR A 87 7.31 21.12 -17.13
C TYR A 87 8.48 20.21 -16.77
N LYS A 88 9.69 20.76 -16.82
CA LYS A 88 10.92 20.12 -16.38
C LYS A 88 11.55 20.92 -15.25
N LYS A 89 12.03 20.23 -14.21
CA LYS A 89 12.74 20.85 -13.09
C LYS A 89 13.92 19.98 -12.63
N GLU A 90 14.80 20.54 -11.84
CA GLU A 90 15.82 19.76 -11.14
C GLU A 90 15.17 18.80 -10.15
N ASN A 91 15.79 17.60 -9.97
CA ASN A 91 15.24 16.58 -9.11
C ASN A 91 15.13 17.07 -7.66
N GLY A 92 13.91 17.17 -7.17
CA GLY A 92 13.54 17.53 -5.81
C GLY A 92 12.67 16.47 -5.13
N GLY A 93 12.35 15.38 -5.84
CA GLY A 93 11.48 14.30 -5.39
C GLY A 93 10.01 14.50 -5.69
N LYS A 94 9.25 13.43 -5.48
CA LYS A 94 7.83 13.36 -5.85
C LYS A 94 7.01 14.52 -5.27
N SER A 95 7.17 14.82 -3.98
CA SER A 95 6.46 15.91 -3.31
C SER A 95 6.76 17.26 -3.97
N SER A 96 8.03 17.51 -4.31
CA SER A 96 8.46 18.74 -4.97
C SER A 96 7.87 18.87 -6.37
N ALA A 97 7.82 17.76 -7.13
CA ALA A 97 7.18 17.74 -8.45
C ALA A 97 5.67 17.95 -8.35
N LEU A 98 4.99 17.31 -7.38
CA LEU A 98 3.56 17.54 -7.11
C LEU A 98 3.29 19.00 -6.77
N ASN A 99 4.06 19.59 -5.85
CA ASN A 99 3.92 20.98 -5.44
C ASN A 99 4.12 21.95 -6.61
N TYR A 100 5.12 21.68 -7.44
CA TYR A 100 5.40 22.45 -8.64
C TYR A 100 4.22 22.42 -9.64
N GLY A 101 3.61 21.26 -9.84
CA GLY A 101 2.44 21.10 -10.69
C GLY A 101 1.20 21.77 -10.10
N ILE A 102 0.92 21.57 -8.80
CA ILE A 102 -0.24 22.17 -8.12
C ILE A 102 -0.18 23.70 -8.18
N SER A 103 0.99 24.29 -7.96
CA SER A 103 1.15 25.75 -8.01
C SER A 103 0.91 26.37 -9.41
N ARG A 104 0.95 25.55 -10.46
CA ARG A 104 0.69 25.97 -11.87
C ARG A 104 -0.66 25.52 -12.39
N SER A 105 -1.40 24.80 -11.59
CA SER A 105 -2.72 24.26 -11.94
C SER A 105 -3.81 25.28 -11.68
N SER A 106 -4.92 25.18 -12.43
CA SER A 106 -6.06 26.09 -12.35
C SER A 106 -7.38 25.41 -11.98
N GLY A 107 -7.40 24.07 -11.82
CA GLY A 107 -8.59 23.31 -11.48
C GLY A 107 -9.07 23.55 -10.06
N GLU A 108 -10.36 23.53 -9.85
CA GLU A 108 -11.01 23.50 -8.53
C GLU A 108 -10.78 22.18 -7.81
N ILE A 109 -10.59 21.14 -8.60
CA ILE A 109 -10.25 19.78 -8.15
C ILE A 109 -8.84 19.46 -8.62
N ILE A 110 -8.04 18.95 -7.71
CA ILE A 110 -6.67 18.47 -7.96
C ILE A 110 -6.68 16.95 -7.88
N VAL A 111 -6.11 16.30 -8.88
CA VAL A 111 -5.89 14.85 -8.89
C VAL A 111 -4.39 14.58 -8.95
N THR A 112 -3.87 13.75 -8.07
CA THR A 112 -2.49 13.27 -8.16
C THR A 112 -2.48 11.91 -8.85
N LEU A 113 -1.56 11.68 -9.79
CA LEU A 113 -1.44 10.40 -10.49
C LEU A 113 0.02 10.03 -10.70
N ASP A 114 0.43 8.85 -10.24
CA ASP A 114 1.77 8.34 -10.51
C ASP A 114 1.94 8.01 -12.00
N ALA A 115 3.12 8.28 -12.56
CA ALA A 115 3.41 8.15 -14.00
C ALA A 115 3.41 6.71 -14.53
N ASP A 116 3.25 5.71 -13.65
CA ASP A 116 3.09 4.27 -13.94
C ASP A 116 1.67 3.75 -13.70
N SER A 117 0.71 4.64 -13.44
CA SER A 117 -0.63 4.30 -13.02
C SER A 117 -1.66 4.50 -14.13
N ILE A 118 -2.64 3.62 -14.19
CA ILE A 118 -3.59 3.49 -15.29
C ILE A 118 -5.02 3.57 -14.75
N PRO A 119 -5.69 4.72 -14.90
CA PRO A 119 -7.12 4.85 -14.62
C PRO A 119 -7.97 4.21 -15.72
N GLU A 120 -9.20 3.83 -15.39
CA GLU A 120 -10.24 3.48 -16.36
C GLU A 120 -10.95 4.76 -16.85
N LYS A 121 -11.63 4.69 -18.00
CA LYS A 121 -12.21 5.87 -18.67
C LYS A 121 -13.17 6.66 -17.80
N ASP A 122 -13.97 5.99 -16.98
CA ASP A 122 -15.01 6.56 -16.11
C ASP A 122 -14.51 6.87 -14.68
N SER A 123 -13.22 6.59 -14.39
CA SER A 123 -12.65 6.73 -13.04
C SER A 123 -12.85 8.13 -12.46
N LEU A 124 -12.56 9.18 -13.22
CA LEU A 124 -12.69 10.56 -12.75
C LEU A 124 -14.13 10.91 -12.37
N ILE A 125 -15.08 10.59 -13.24
CA ILE A 125 -16.51 10.85 -12.99
C ILE A 125 -16.99 10.11 -11.75
N LYS A 126 -16.61 8.83 -11.58
CA LYS A 126 -16.98 8.03 -10.41
C LYS A 126 -16.40 8.63 -9.12
N MET A 127 -15.13 9.03 -9.13
CA MET A 127 -14.49 9.68 -7.98
C MET A 127 -15.19 10.99 -7.60
N LEU A 128 -15.55 11.82 -8.58
CA LEU A 128 -16.28 13.07 -8.34
C LEU A 128 -17.70 12.83 -7.81
N LYS A 129 -18.43 11.85 -8.38
CA LYS A 129 -19.75 11.44 -7.84
C LYS A 129 -19.65 11.03 -6.38
N TYR A 130 -18.62 10.25 -6.05
CA TYR A 130 -18.34 9.82 -4.69
C TYR A 130 -18.02 11.00 -3.76
N MET A 131 -17.19 11.94 -4.23
CA MET A 131 -16.85 13.18 -3.51
C MET A 131 -18.09 14.00 -3.16
N TYR A 132 -18.95 14.24 -4.12
CA TYR A 132 -20.16 15.04 -3.92
C TYR A 132 -21.22 14.34 -3.07
N TYR A 133 -21.46 13.04 -3.33
CA TYR A 133 -22.43 12.25 -2.58
C TYR A 133 -22.12 12.23 -1.08
N TYR A 134 -20.87 11.99 -0.72
CA TYR A 134 -20.45 11.96 0.67
C TYR A 134 -20.04 13.33 1.23
N ASN A 135 -20.10 14.40 0.43
CA ASN A 135 -19.52 15.70 0.77
C ASN A 135 -18.08 15.54 1.31
N ALA A 136 -17.25 14.78 0.60
CA ALA A 136 -15.87 14.55 0.94
C ALA A 136 -14.96 15.65 0.41
N ASP A 137 -13.84 15.89 1.08
CA ASP A 137 -12.83 16.85 0.66
C ASP A 137 -11.69 16.16 -0.09
N ILE A 138 -11.44 14.88 0.24
CA ILE A 138 -10.47 14.01 -0.40
C ILE A 138 -11.15 12.67 -0.68
N VAL A 139 -10.93 12.12 -1.87
CA VAL A 139 -11.37 10.76 -2.23
C VAL A 139 -10.19 9.96 -2.74
N VAL A 140 -10.05 8.74 -2.21
CA VAL A 140 -8.93 7.84 -2.49
C VAL A 140 -9.45 6.59 -3.20
N PRO A 141 -8.88 6.15 -4.33
CA PRO A 141 -9.31 4.96 -5.04
C PRO A 141 -8.73 3.68 -4.45
N ALA A 142 -9.30 2.54 -4.86
CA ALA A 142 -8.65 1.25 -4.71
C ALA A 142 -7.48 1.10 -5.70
N ILE A 143 -6.47 0.33 -5.32
CA ILE A 143 -5.28 0.11 -6.15
C ILE A 143 -5.13 -1.38 -6.44
N GLN A 144 -4.74 -1.72 -7.68
CA GLN A 144 -4.47 -3.10 -8.09
C GLN A 144 -3.19 -3.17 -8.90
N THR A 145 -2.47 -4.29 -8.79
CA THR A 145 -1.29 -4.53 -9.62
C THR A 145 -1.68 -5.03 -11.02
N ILE A 146 -1.00 -4.51 -12.07
CA ILE A 146 -1.25 -4.91 -13.46
C ILE A 146 -0.70 -6.30 -13.72
N ASN A 147 0.53 -6.56 -13.31
CA ASN A 147 1.27 -7.78 -13.59
C ASN A 147 1.09 -8.81 -12.47
N THR A 148 0.95 -10.08 -12.89
CA THR A 148 0.87 -11.24 -11.98
C THR A 148 1.63 -12.44 -12.56
N LYS A 149 2.70 -12.20 -13.33
CA LYS A 149 3.51 -13.26 -13.96
C LYS A 149 4.48 -13.88 -12.94
N LYS A 150 5.25 -13.05 -12.26
CA LYS A 150 6.24 -13.46 -11.26
C LYS A 150 5.60 -13.79 -9.91
N LEU A 151 6.24 -14.64 -9.11
CA LEU A 151 5.77 -15.01 -7.76
C LEU A 151 5.58 -13.78 -6.86
N ILE A 152 6.52 -12.85 -6.92
CA ILE A 152 6.49 -11.62 -6.12
C ILE A 152 5.37 -10.66 -6.54
N GLU A 153 4.97 -10.66 -7.82
CA GLU A 153 3.82 -9.89 -8.31
C GLU A 153 2.50 -10.50 -7.84
N LYS A 154 2.40 -11.87 -7.82
CA LYS A 154 1.24 -12.60 -7.28
C LYS A 154 1.06 -12.34 -5.78
N TYR A 155 2.16 -12.30 -5.02
CA TYR A 155 2.16 -11.91 -3.61
C TYR A 155 1.57 -10.50 -3.45
N GLN A 156 2.09 -9.53 -4.21
CA GLN A 156 1.63 -8.14 -4.12
C GLN A 156 0.18 -7.96 -4.57
N TYR A 157 -0.31 -8.76 -5.51
CA TYR A 157 -1.71 -8.72 -5.93
C TYR A 157 -2.67 -8.95 -4.74
N ILE A 158 -2.39 -9.93 -3.89
CA ILE A 158 -3.17 -10.17 -2.68
C ILE A 158 -2.90 -9.13 -1.60
N ASP A 159 -1.67 -8.67 -1.46
CA ASP A 159 -1.29 -7.62 -0.51
C ASP A 159 -2.09 -6.32 -0.77
N TYR A 160 -2.17 -5.86 -2.02
CA TYR A 160 -3.02 -4.72 -2.40
C TYR A 160 -4.51 -4.99 -2.20
N ALA A 161 -4.97 -6.23 -2.43
CA ALA A 161 -6.36 -6.61 -2.15
C ALA A 161 -6.70 -6.47 -0.65
N ILE A 162 -5.78 -6.87 0.24
CA ILE A 162 -5.92 -6.69 1.68
C ILE A 162 -5.90 -5.20 2.06
N HIS A 163 -5.06 -4.39 1.44
CA HIS A 163 -5.05 -2.94 1.63
C HIS A 163 -6.38 -2.31 1.22
N ASN A 164 -6.94 -2.68 0.07
CA ASN A 164 -8.25 -2.19 -0.38
C ASN A 164 -9.37 -2.60 0.58
N PHE A 165 -9.37 -3.86 1.04
CA PHE A 165 -10.31 -4.34 2.03
C PHE A 165 -10.20 -3.55 3.35
N SER A 166 -8.99 -3.33 3.83
CA SER A 166 -8.75 -2.49 5.00
C SER A 166 -9.22 -1.05 4.77
N GLY A 167 -9.02 -0.51 3.56
CA GLY A 167 -9.50 0.81 3.13
C GLY A 167 -11.01 0.97 3.32
N ILE A 168 -11.80 -0.04 2.90
CA ILE A 168 -13.26 -0.05 3.09
C ILE A 168 -13.64 0.02 4.57
N VAL A 169 -12.95 -0.77 5.41
CA VAL A 169 -13.25 -0.82 6.85
C VAL A 169 -12.89 0.49 7.55
N ILE A 170 -11.69 1.02 7.31
CA ILE A 170 -11.24 2.27 7.94
C ILE A 170 -12.02 3.49 7.45
N ASP A 171 -12.56 3.44 6.21
CA ASP A 171 -13.46 4.48 5.69
C ASP A 171 -14.75 4.59 6.51
N LYS A 172 -15.35 3.47 6.91
CA LYS A 172 -16.54 3.44 7.79
C LYS A 172 -16.28 4.05 9.16
N MET A 173 -15.02 4.03 9.61
CA MET A 173 -14.58 4.68 10.86
C MET A 173 -14.10 6.14 10.64
N ASN A 174 -14.30 6.71 9.46
CA ASN A 174 -13.73 8.01 9.05
C ASN A 174 -12.22 8.14 9.32
N SER A 175 -11.50 7.04 9.19
CA SER A 175 -10.08 6.90 9.59
C SER A 175 -9.14 6.65 8.42
N VAL A 176 -9.51 7.01 7.18
CA VAL A 176 -8.64 6.94 6.02
C VAL A 176 -7.45 7.85 6.22
N PHE A 177 -6.24 7.28 6.26
CA PHE A 177 -5.01 7.97 6.66
C PHE A 177 -3.90 7.94 5.60
N ILE A 178 -4.21 7.48 4.40
CA ILE A 178 -3.32 7.50 3.24
C ILE A 178 -4.10 8.00 2.05
N ALA A 179 -3.68 9.11 1.46
CA ALA A 179 -4.16 9.61 0.18
C ALA A 179 -3.21 9.11 -0.91
N SER A 180 -3.37 7.84 -1.30
CA SER A 180 -2.44 7.13 -2.19
C SER A 180 -2.13 7.91 -3.47
N GLY A 181 -0.85 7.91 -3.89
CA GLY A 181 -0.38 8.64 -5.08
C GLY A 181 -1.18 8.38 -6.36
N PRO A 182 -1.57 7.13 -6.66
CA PRO A 182 -2.39 6.83 -7.82
C PRO A 182 -3.81 7.37 -7.70
N PHE A 183 -4.10 8.47 -8.41
CA PHE A 183 -5.44 9.01 -8.65
C PHE A 183 -6.25 9.47 -7.42
N SER A 184 -5.60 9.95 -6.36
CA SER A 184 -6.30 10.60 -5.26
C SER A 184 -6.83 11.97 -5.70
N VAL A 185 -8.08 12.25 -5.34
CA VAL A 185 -8.83 13.46 -5.74
C VAL A 185 -8.98 14.38 -4.53
N PHE A 186 -8.61 15.63 -4.67
CA PHE A 186 -8.62 16.65 -3.64
C PHE A 186 -9.42 17.86 -4.08
N LYS A 187 -10.25 18.46 -3.23
CA LYS A 187 -10.66 19.85 -3.40
C LYS A 187 -9.45 20.77 -3.26
N ARG A 188 -9.31 21.78 -4.11
CA ARG A 188 -8.20 22.76 -4.01
C ARG A 188 -8.15 23.43 -2.65
N SER A 189 -9.29 23.70 -2.02
CA SER A 189 -9.41 24.27 -0.69
C SER A 189 -8.66 23.51 0.41
N VAL A 190 -8.39 22.20 0.20
CA VAL A 190 -7.56 21.41 1.11
C VAL A 190 -6.15 21.97 1.14
N PHE A 191 -5.53 22.14 -0.04
CA PHE A 191 -4.17 22.70 -0.15
C PHE A 191 -4.09 24.17 0.27
N GLU A 192 -5.12 24.95 0.01
CA GLU A 192 -5.20 26.35 0.44
C GLU A 192 -5.20 26.47 1.96
N LYS A 193 -5.88 25.56 2.65
CA LYS A 193 -6.01 25.60 4.11
C LYS A 193 -4.84 24.96 4.85
N ILE A 194 -4.36 23.78 4.41
CA ILE A 194 -3.32 23.03 5.14
C ILE A 194 -1.95 23.07 4.47
N GLY A 195 -1.81 23.73 3.34
CA GLY A 195 -0.56 23.79 2.56
C GLY A 195 -0.34 22.58 1.67
N LEU A 196 0.69 22.66 0.85
CA LEU A 196 1.09 21.66 -0.14
C LEU A 196 1.73 20.41 0.54
N PHE A 197 2.20 19.47 -0.26
CA PHE A 197 2.87 18.25 0.24
C PHE A 197 4.16 18.58 0.99
N ASP A 198 4.43 17.90 2.09
CA ASP A 198 5.67 18.06 2.87
C ASP A 198 6.85 17.40 2.13
N GLU A 199 7.72 18.22 1.52
CA GLU A 199 8.88 17.74 0.76
C GLU A 199 9.94 17.06 1.64
N LYS A 200 9.85 17.18 2.96
CA LYS A 200 10.75 16.53 3.92
C LYS A 200 10.22 15.22 4.43
N ASN A 201 8.99 14.82 4.04
CA ASN A 201 8.37 13.57 4.46
C ASN A 201 8.58 12.49 3.40
N ILE A 202 9.04 11.32 3.83
CA ILE A 202 9.31 10.18 2.93
C ILE A 202 8.03 9.47 2.43
N SER A 203 6.89 9.74 3.08
CA SER A 203 5.56 9.20 2.76
C SER A 203 4.57 10.37 2.73
N GLU A 204 4.65 11.14 1.67
CA GLU A 204 3.90 12.37 1.44
C GLU A 204 2.40 12.14 1.42
N ASP A 205 2.00 10.99 0.91
CA ASP A 205 0.63 10.53 0.75
C ASP A 205 -0.06 10.24 2.10
N MET A 206 0.69 9.68 3.04
CA MET A 206 0.23 9.47 4.42
C MET A 206 0.23 10.80 5.18
N GLU A 207 1.27 11.61 5.01
CA GLU A 207 1.42 12.88 5.71
C GLU A 207 0.28 13.84 5.41
N ILE A 208 -0.04 14.04 4.12
CA ILE A 208 -1.11 14.95 3.73
C ILE A 208 -2.48 14.47 4.23
N ALA A 209 -2.74 13.16 4.21
CA ALA A 209 -3.98 12.60 4.72
C ALA A 209 -4.13 12.78 6.23
N LEU A 210 -3.07 12.54 7.01
CA LEU A 210 -3.08 12.76 8.46
C LEU A 210 -3.22 14.23 8.82
N ARG A 211 -2.55 15.12 8.09
CA ARG A 211 -2.68 16.57 8.25
C ARG A 211 -4.08 17.05 7.91
N ALA A 212 -4.71 16.48 6.87
CA ALA A 212 -6.11 16.74 6.53
C ALA A 212 -7.06 16.25 7.63
N GLN A 213 -6.89 15.02 8.14
CA GLN A 213 -7.66 14.49 9.27
C GLN A 213 -7.54 15.39 10.51
N LYS A 214 -6.31 15.86 10.84
CA LYS A 214 -6.07 16.75 11.98
C LYS A 214 -6.77 18.12 11.81
N ASN A 215 -7.06 18.52 10.58
CA ASN A 215 -7.81 19.75 10.25
C ASN A 215 -9.28 19.50 9.92
N ASN A 216 -9.84 18.34 10.32
CA ASN A 216 -11.23 17.95 10.17
C ASN A 216 -11.73 17.89 8.71
N PHE A 217 -10.84 17.66 7.74
CA PHE A 217 -11.24 17.36 6.38
C PHE A 217 -11.74 15.91 6.26
N LYS A 218 -12.79 15.72 5.50
CA LYS A 218 -13.41 14.42 5.28
C LYS A 218 -12.71 13.68 4.15
N ILE A 219 -12.10 12.55 4.49
CA ILE A 219 -11.46 11.65 3.52
C ILE A 219 -12.34 10.42 3.34
N LYS A 220 -12.58 10.02 2.08
CA LYS A 220 -13.36 8.85 1.72
C LYS A 220 -12.58 7.90 0.83
N PHE A 221 -12.78 6.61 1.02
CA PHE A 221 -12.20 5.55 0.20
C PHE A 221 -13.24 5.03 -0.79
N CYS A 222 -12.98 5.15 -2.09
CA CYS A 222 -13.86 4.73 -3.18
C CYS A 222 -13.43 3.33 -3.70
N PRO A 223 -14.05 2.24 -3.27
CA PRO A 223 -13.68 0.88 -3.68
C PRO A 223 -14.11 0.54 -5.11
N GLU A 224 -15.02 1.34 -5.71
CA GLU A 224 -15.55 1.11 -7.06
C GLU A 224 -14.59 1.56 -8.16
N VAL A 225 -13.66 2.45 -7.84
CA VAL A 225 -12.63 2.92 -8.76
C VAL A 225 -11.33 2.19 -8.44
N ILE A 226 -10.87 1.39 -9.40
CA ILE A 226 -9.63 0.61 -9.26
C ILE A 226 -8.59 1.18 -10.21
N ILE A 227 -7.53 1.73 -9.64
CA ILE A 227 -6.38 2.21 -10.40
C ILE A 227 -5.32 1.11 -10.48
N LYS A 228 -4.90 0.80 -11.71
CA LYS A 228 -3.89 -0.22 -11.95
C LYS A 228 -2.49 0.40 -11.94
N THR A 229 -1.55 -0.22 -11.22
CA THR A 229 -0.16 0.24 -11.10
C THR A 229 0.83 -0.89 -11.36
N VAL A 230 2.05 -0.56 -11.74
CA VAL A 230 3.12 -1.53 -11.99
C VAL A 230 3.79 -1.90 -10.67
N PRO A 231 3.69 -3.16 -10.21
CA PRO A 231 4.32 -3.57 -8.95
C PRO A 231 5.82 -3.79 -9.12
N PRO A 232 6.63 -3.67 -8.08
CA PRO A 232 7.99 -4.18 -8.04
C PRO A 232 8.07 -5.64 -8.51
N ASP A 233 8.97 -5.93 -9.43
CA ASP A 233 9.10 -7.24 -10.07
C ASP A 233 10.16 -8.15 -9.43
N ASN A 234 10.86 -7.65 -8.41
CA ASN A 234 11.89 -8.38 -7.68
C ASN A 234 11.88 -8.00 -6.18
N PHE A 235 12.45 -8.90 -5.36
CA PHE A 235 12.45 -8.73 -3.89
C PHE A 235 13.18 -7.48 -3.42
N LYS A 236 14.31 -7.11 -4.06
CA LYS A 236 15.10 -5.94 -3.67
C LYS A 236 14.30 -4.63 -3.82
N SER A 237 13.59 -4.50 -4.95
CA SER A 237 12.73 -3.35 -5.21
C SER A 237 11.52 -3.32 -4.27
N LEU A 238 10.90 -4.48 -4.02
CA LEU A 238 9.81 -4.61 -3.06
C LEU A 238 10.29 -4.25 -1.64
N LEU A 239 11.41 -4.81 -1.18
CA LEU A 239 12.00 -4.49 0.13
C LEU A 239 12.20 -2.97 0.29
N LYS A 240 12.79 -2.33 -0.71
CA LYS A 240 13.03 -0.88 -0.70
C LYS A 240 11.73 -0.08 -0.60
N GLN A 241 10.68 -0.47 -1.34
CA GLN A 241 9.37 0.17 -1.29
C GLN A 241 8.72 0.00 0.11
N ARG A 242 8.74 -1.22 0.67
CA ARG A 242 8.10 -1.52 1.96
C ARG A 242 8.86 -0.92 3.14
N VAL A 243 10.19 -0.88 3.09
CA VAL A 243 11.00 -0.15 4.07
C VAL A 243 10.65 1.33 4.07
N ARG A 244 10.47 1.96 2.89
CA ARG A 244 10.01 3.34 2.76
C ARG A 244 8.65 3.54 3.44
N TRP A 245 7.67 2.68 3.18
CA TRP A 245 6.34 2.76 3.78
C TRP A 245 6.38 2.60 5.31
N THR A 246 7.17 1.64 5.80
CA THR A 246 7.34 1.41 7.24
C THR A 246 8.00 2.60 7.93
N LEU A 247 9.06 3.18 7.34
CA LEU A 247 9.71 4.39 7.86
C LEU A 247 8.74 5.58 7.86
N GLY A 248 8.00 5.75 6.77
CA GLY A 248 6.97 6.78 6.65
C GLY A 248 5.89 6.64 7.71
N PHE A 249 5.42 5.42 7.98
CA PHE A 249 4.46 5.17 9.06
C PHE A 249 5.02 5.56 10.43
N ILE A 250 6.25 5.13 10.75
CA ILE A 250 6.89 5.44 12.05
C ILE A 250 7.05 6.96 12.23
N ASP A 251 7.47 7.68 11.18
CA ASP A 251 7.66 9.12 11.23
C ASP A 251 6.33 9.87 11.38
N ASN A 252 5.34 9.49 10.58
CA ASN A 252 4.02 10.11 10.61
C ASN A 252 3.24 9.76 11.88
N TYR A 253 3.32 8.52 12.39
CA TYR A 253 2.77 8.18 13.70
C TYR A 253 3.34 9.08 14.80
N THR A 254 4.65 9.28 14.81
CA THR A 254 5.29 10.13 15.83
C THR A 254 4.84 11.59 15.73
N LYS A 255 4.60 12.09 14.49
CA LYS A 255 4.17 13.48 14.22
C LYS A 255 2.69 13.71 14.55
N TYR A 256 1.84 12.69 14.36
CA TYR A 256 0.37 12.79 14.42
C TYR A 256 -0.28 11.91 15.50
N ARG A 257 0.48 11.43 16.49
CA ARG A 257 -0.04 10.58 17.58
C ARG A 257 -1.13 11.22 18.43
N ASP A 258 -1.26 12.54 18.39
CA ASP A 258 -2.22 13.36 19.12
C ASP A 258 -3.50 13.67 18.33
N ILE A 259 -3.74 12.98 17.19
CA ILE A 259 -4.92 13.21 16.37
C ILE A 259 -6.20 12.90 17.17
N GLU A 260 -7.23 13.76 17.03
CA GLU A 260 -8.47 13.65 17.81
C GLU A 260 -9.32 12.43 17.44
N ASN A 261 -9.23 11.97 16.19
CA ASN A 261 -9.96 10.79 15.75
C ASN A 261 -9.51 9.54 16.53
N ILE A 262 -10.34 9.12 17.49
CA ILE A 262 -10.05 8.00 18.39
C ILE A 262 -9.91 6.67 17.64
N TYR A 263 -10.70 6.43 16.60
CA TYR A 263 -10.61 5.20 15.81
C TYR A 263 -9.29 5.13 15.05
N LEU A 264 -8.84 6.25 14.48
CA LEU A 264 -7.54 6.32 13.83
C LEU A 264 -6.39 6.12 14.82
N ARG A 265 -6.45 6.82 15.96
CA ARG A 265 -5.40 6.79 16.97
C ARG A 265 -5.29 5.44 17.68
N GLU A 266 -6.40 4.89 18.19
CA GLU A 266 -6.36 3.71 19.05
C GLU A 266 -6.49 2.41 18.24
N ILE A 267 -7.35 2.37 17.22
CA ILE A 267 -7.59 1.13 16.47
C ILE A 267 -6.59 1.02 15.33
N VAL A 268 -6.55 2.00 14.42
CA VAL A 268 -5.72 1.87 13.21
C VAL A 268 -4.23 1.93 13.57
N PHE A 269 -3.79 2.94 14.28
CA PHE A 269 -2.40 3.05 14.72
C PHE A 269 -2.02 1.97 15.73
N GLY A 270 -2.89 1.68 16.71
CA GLY A 270 -2.66 0.66 17.73
C GLY A 270 -2.42 -0.72 17.12
N ILE A 271 -3.28 -1.16 16.19
CA ILE A 271 -3.10 -2.45 15.50
C ILE A 271 -1.77 -2.48 14.72
N ASN A 272 -1.44 -1.41 13.98
CA ASN A 272 -0.18 -1.35 13.23
C ASN A 272 1.04 -1.42 14.14
N ILE A 273 1.03 -0.73 15.29
CA ILE A 273 2.13 -0.77 16.27
C ILE A 273 2.29 -2.18 16.83
N ILE A 274 1.18 -2.81 17.23
CA ILE A 274 1.19 -4.20 17.73
C ILE A 274 1.80 -5.12 16.67
N LEU A 275 1.39 -5.00 15.40
CA LEU A 275 1.96 -5.80 14.31
C LEU A 275 3.44 -5.52 14.10
N TYR A 276 3.90 -4.28 14.24
CA TYR A 276 5.31 -3.91 14.09
C TYR A 276 6.20 -4.49 15.20
N VAL A 277 5.63 -4.84 16.35
CA VAL A 277 6.34 -5.54 17.42
C VAL A 277 6.20 -7.06 17.27
N LEU A 278 4.98 -7.56 17.08
CA LEU A 278 4.71 -9.00 17.08
C LEU A 278 5.28 -9.72 15.86
N LEU A 279 5.27 -9.12 14.66
CA LEU A 279 5.77 -9.80 13.46
C LEU A 279 7.28 -10.06 13.51
N PRO A 280 8.16 -9.09 13.85
CA PRO A 280 9.57 -9.37 14.06
C PRO A 280 9.81 -10.38 15.18
N LEU A 281 9.11 -10.28 16.30
CA LEU A 281 9.25 -11.21 17.42
C LEU A 281 8.86 -12.65 17.02
N SER A 282 7.71 -12.81 16.36
CA SER A 282 7.26 -14.11 15.84
C SER A 282 8.27 -14.71 14.86
N PHE A 283 8.83 -13.88 13.97
CA PHE A 283 9.86 -14.32 13.03
C PHE A 283 11.11 -14.85 13.74
N LEU A 284 11.61 -14.14 14.76
CA LEU A 284 12.77 -14.57 15.55
C LEU A 284 12.48 -15.88 16.29
N ILE A 285 11.28 -16.04 16.86
CA ILE A 285 10.87 -17.28 17.53
C ILE A 285 10.83 -18.44 16.53
N ILE A 286 10.22 -18.24 15.35
CA ILE A 286 10.15 -19.25 14.29
C ILE A 286 11.57 -19.65 13.84
N LEU A 287 12.46 -18.67 13.66
CA LEU A 287 13.84 -18.90 13.25
C LEU A 287 14.60 -19.74 14.31
N TYR A 288 14.42 -19.41 15.59
CA TYR A 288 14.98 -20.17 16.71
C TYR A 288 14.44 -21.60 16.74
N MET A 289 13.12 -21.79 16.62
CA MET A 289 12.50 -23.11 16.64
C MET A 289 12.99 -24.00 15.49
N HIS A 290 13.03 -23.45 14.26
CA HIS A 290 13.55 -24.20 13.12
C HIS A 290 15.06 -24.47 13.23
N GLY A 291 15.81 -23.51 13.73
CA GLY A 291 17.25 -23.72 14.01
C GLY A 291 17.48 -24.84 15.01
N LYS A 292 16.69 -24.88 16.10
CA LYS A 292 16.73 -25.97 17.08
C LYS A 292 16.32 -27.31 16.47
N GLN A 293 15.21 -27.34 15.72
CA GLN A 293 14.76 -28.56 15.03
C GLN A 293 15.82 -29.10 14.07
N LEU A 294 16.47 -28.22 13.30
CA LEU A 294 17.57 -28.60 12.40
C LEU A 294 18.76 -29.16 13.18
N TYR A 295 19.13 -28.49 14.28
CA TYR A 295 20.21 -28.97 15.16
C TYR A 295 19.89 -30.35 15.75
N ASP A 296 18.70 -30.55 16.29
CA ASP A 296 18.26 -31.83 16.87
C ASP A 296 18.21 -32.93 15.79
N PHE A 297 17.76 -32.60 14.59
CA PHE A 297 17.75 -33.49 13.44
C PHE A 297 19.19 -33.90 13.02
N LEU A 298 20.10 -32.95 12.91
CA LEU A 298 21.50 -33.25 12.57
C LEU A 298 22.17 -34.09 13.65
N LYS A 299 21.89 -33.81 14.93
CA LYS A 299 22.37 -34.60 16.05
C LYS A 299 21.82 -36.04 16.00
N TYR A 300 20.55 -36.22 15.70
CA TYR A 300 19.96 -37.53 15.51
C TYR A 300 20.61 -38.28 14.33
N LEU A 301 20.77 -37.66 13.17
CA LEU A 301 21.46 -38.26 12.02
C LEU A 301 22.88 -38.69 12.37
N SER A 302 23.63 -37.88 13.14
CA SER A 302 24.95 -38.23 13.62
C SER A 302 24.92 -39.46 14.56
N SER A 303 23.90 -39.61 15.42
CA SER A 303 23.78 -40.74 16.34
C SER A 303 23.53 -42.07 15.64
N ILE A 304 22.95 -42.02 14.44
CA ILE A 304 22.75 -43.21 13.57
C ILE A 304 23.81 -43.33 12.47
N ASN A 305 24.96 -42.67 12.63
CA ASN A 305 26.05 -42.64 11.66
C ASN A 305 25.60 -42.27 10.22
N TYR A 306 24.63 -41.36 10.12
CA TYR A 306 24.02 -40.91 8.84
C TYR A 306 23.41 -42.04 8.01
N ASP A 307 22.94 -43.14 8.65
CA ASP A 307 22.24 -44.22 7.98
C ASP A 307 20.86 -43.77 7.55
N ILE A 308 20.75 -43.34 6.28
CA ILE A 308 19.51 -42.83 5.67
C ILE A 308 18.45 -43.92 5.60
N TYR A 309 18.84 -45.20 5.37
CA TYR A 309 17.92 -46.30 5.30
C TYR A 309 17.27 -46.54 6.66
N TYR A 310 18.07 -46.60 7.75
CA TYR A 310 17.59 -46.72 9.11
C TYR A 310 16.65 -45.54 9.49
N PHE A 311 17.04 -44.29 9.09
CA PHE A 311 16.19 -43.11 9.29
C PHE A 311 14.82 -43.25 8.61
N ILE A 312 14.79 -43.55 7.30
CA ILE A 312 13.53 -43.71 6.54
C ILE A 312 12.66 -44.82 7.16
N LYS A 313 13.22 -46.02 7.44
CA LYS A 313 12.51 -47.12 8.00
C LYS A 313 11.82 -46.81 9.34
N ASN A 314 12.50 -46.06 10.21
CA ASN A 314 11.94 -45.71 11.53
C ASN A 314 11.05 -44.46 11.51
N SER A 315 11.26 -43.54 10.59
CA SER A 315 10.44 -42.32 10.45
C SER A 315 9.02 -42.65 9.91
N PHE A 316 8.84 -43.75 9.19
CA PHE A 316 7.56 -44.16 8.63
C PHE A 316 6.85 -45.26 9.45
N SER A 317 7.29 -45.57 10.68
CA SER A 317 6.52 -46.38 11.62
C SER A 317 5.32 -45.57 12.16
N PHE A 318 4.20 -45.61 11.42
CA PHE A 318 3.01 -44.83 11.74
C PHE A 318 2.14 -45.61 12.75
N ASP A 319 2.19 -45.22 14.03
CA ASP A 319 1.22 -45.67 15.01
C ASP A 319 0.02 -44.71 15.06
N ILE A 320 -1.08 -45.15 14.48
CA ILE A 320 -2.32 -44.36 14.36
C ILE A 320 -2.88 -43.96 15.74
N ASN A 321 -2.70 -44.77 16.76
CA ASN A 321 -3.23 -44.50 18.11
C ASN A 321 -2.44 -43.37 18.77
N THR A 322 -1.11 -43.39 18.68
CA THR A 322 -0.24 -42.31 19.15
C THR A 322 -0.53 -41.01 18.42
N TYR A 323 -0.79 -41.08 17.10
CA TYR A 323 -1.14 -39.90 16.30
C TYR A 323 -2.49 -39.31 16.71
N ILE A 324 -3.52 -40.12 16.89
CA ILE A 324 -4.84 -39.68 17.36
C ILE A 324 -4.74 -39.06 18.77
N PHE A 325 -3.98 -39.70 19.67
CA PHE A 325 -3.78 -39.15 21.01
C PHE A 325 -3.06 -37.82 21.01
N GLN A 326 -2.06 -37.64 20.14
CA GLN A 326 -1.38 -36.35 19.92
C GLN A 326 -2.33 -35.30 19.33
N LEU A 327 -3.16 -35.68 18.33
CA LEU A 327 -4.18 -34.79 17.73
C LEU A 327 -5.21 -34.28 18.75
N LEU A 328 -5.57 -35.12 19.74
CA LEU A 328 -6.51 -34.75 20.80
C LEU A 328 -5.86 -34.02 21.97
N SER A 329 -4.55 -33.85 21.98
CA SER A 329 -3.88 -33.03 23.00
C SER A 329 -4.37 -31.56 22.96
N THR A 330 -4.47 -30.91 24.12
CA THR A 330 -4.98 -29.55 24.26
C THR A 330 -4.22 -28.56 23.34
N SER A 331 -2.90 -28.71 23.17
CA SER A 331 -2.08 -27.89 22.30
C SER A 331 -2.44 -28.05 20.81
N GLN A 332 -2.71 -29.27 20.37
CA GLN A 332 -3.13 -29.56 19.00
C GLN A 332 -4.55 -29.07 18.72
N LEU A 333 -5.47 -29.23 19.67
CA LEU A 333 -6.84 -28.68 19.55
C LEU A 333 -6.84 -27.17 19.41
N ILE A 334 -5.99 -26.46 20.16
CA ILE A 334 -5.81 -25.00 20.02
C ILE A 334 -5.30 -24.67 18.62
N LEU A 335 -4.29 -25.39 18.11
CA LEU A 335 -3.74 -25.18 16.77
C LEU A 335 -4.79 -25.47 15.68
N ILE A 336 -5.55 -26.54 15.81
CA ILE A 336 -6.63 -26.88 14.87
C ILE A 336 -7.70 -25.78 14.87
N THR A 337 -8.17 -25.37 16.06
CA THR A 337 -9.16 -24.31 16.19
C THR A 337 -8.68 -23.00 15.56
N PHE A 338 -7.43 -22.62 15.83
CA PHE A 338 -6.81 -21.44 15.23
C PHE A 338 -6.71 -21.54 13.69
N SER A 339 -6.34 -22.73 13.19
CA SER A 339 -6.26 -22.98 11.74
C SER A 339 -7.63 -22.91 11.07
N ILE A 340 -8.69 -23.41 11.71
CA ILE A 340 -10.07 -23.30 11.23
C ILE A 340 -10.50 -21.84 11.19
N ILE A 341 -10.22 -21.06 12.22
CA ILE A 341 -10.52 -19.62 12.26
C ILE A 341 -9.78 -18.89 11.13
N LEU A 342 -8.51 -19.18 10.93
CA LEU A 342 -7.73 -18.62 9.81
C LEU A 342 -8.33 -18.98 8.46
N LEU A 343 -8.74 -20.22 8.26
CA LEU A 343 -9.36 -20.69 7.01
C LEU A 343 -10.69 -19.97 6.76
N ILE A 344 -11.55 -19.84 7.76
CA ILE A 344 -12.82 -19.11 7.64
C ILE A 344 -12.56 -17.64 7.26
N ASN A 345 -11.65 -16.98 7.97
CA ASN A 345 -11.27 -15.58 7.63
C ASN A 345 -10.72 -15.45 6.21
N PHE A 346 -9.96 -16.43 5.77
CA PHE A 346 -9.40 -16.48 4.44
C PHE A 346 -10.47 -16.67 3.35
N LEU A 347 -11.43 -17.57 3.56
CA LEU A 347 -12.54 -17.80 2.65
C LEU A 347 -13.46 -16.56 2.56
N LEU A 348 -13.73 -15.92 3.69
CA LEU A 348 -14.48 -14.65 3.72
C LEU A 348 -13.75 -13.56 2.95
N PHE A 349 -12.44 -13.39 3.16
CA PHE A 349 -11.63 -12.44 2.42
C PHE A 349 -11.70 -12.69 0.91
N ILE A 350 -11.51 -13.94 0.46
CA ILE A 350 -11.61 -14.29 -0.96
C ILE A 350 -13.01 -13.97 -1.51
N SER A 351 -14.07 -14.31 -0.77
CA SER A 351 -15.45 -14.07 -1.18
C SER A 351 -15.74 -12.57 -1.37
N ILE A 352 -15.26 -11.76 -0.43
CA ILE A 352 -15.41 -10.30 -0.49
C ILE A 352 -14.59 -9.74 -1.65
N TYR A 353 -13.32 -10.13 -1.74
CA TYR A 353 -12.43 -9.63 -2.78
C TYR A 353 -12.95 -9.93 -4.20
N LYS A 354 -13.51 -11.12 -4.40
CA LYS A 354 -14.08 -11.51 -5.70
C LYS A 354 -15.27 -10.64 -6.16
N ARG A 355 -15.94 -9.96 -5.25
CA ARG A 355 -17.02 -9.03 -5.59
C ARG A 355 -16.48 -7.74 -6.26
N TYR A 356 -15.28 -7.33 -5.88
CA TYR A 356 -14.63 -6.12 -6.42
C TYR A 356 -13.78 -6.43 -7.66
N ASP A 357 -13.03 -7.55 -7.64
CA ASP A 357 -12.22 -7.95 -8.79
C ASP A 357 -12.79 -9.19 -9.49
N LYS A 358 -13.42 -8.96 -10.61
CA LYS A 358 -13.94 -10.01 -11.49
C LYS A 358 -12.92 -10.49 -12.53
N SER A 359 -11.76 -9.87 -12.63
CA SER A 359 -10.76 -10.12 -13.70
C SER A 359 -10.05 -11.48 -13.56
N LYS A 360 -9.92 -12.02 -12.34
CA LYS A 360 -9.23 -13.30 -12.08
C LYS A 360 -10.20 -14.42 -11.74
N SER A 361 -9.85 -15.66 -12.13
CA SER A 361 -10.58 -16.85 -11.75
C SER A 361 -10.44 -17.13 -10.24
N TRP A 362 -11.39 -17.87 -9.66
CA TRP A 362 -11.32 -18.32 -8.26
C TRP A 362 -10.03 -19.10 -7.95
N LEU A 363 -9.64 -20.01 -8.85
CA LEU A 363 -8.42 -20.81 -8.70
C LEU A 363 -7.17 -19.93 -8.65
N SER A 364 -7.11 -18.91 -9.50
CA SER A 364 -5.98 -17.95 -9.47
C SER A 364 -5.90 -17.19 -8.16
N ILE A 365 -7.02 -16.74 -7.62
CA ILE A 365 -7.07 -16.00 -6.35
C ILE A 365 -6.65 -16.92 -5.21
N ILE A 366 -7.16 -18.13 -5.14
CA ILE A 366 -6.76 -19.13 -4.12
C ILE A 366 -5.25 -19.38 -4.20
N TYR A 367 -4.72 -19.65 -5.40
CA TYR A 367 -3.29 -19.89 -5.59
C TYR A 367 -2.42 -18.70 -5.14
N TYR A 368 -2.78 -17.47 -5.53
CA TYR A 368 -2.02 -16.28 -5.09
C TYR A 368 -2.13 -16.04 -3.58
N SER A 369 -3.27 -16.37 -3.01
CA SER A 369 -3.49 -16.24 -1.56
C SER A 369 -2.66 -17.25 -0.75
N VAL A 370 -2.47 -18.47 -1.25
CA VAL A 370 -1.54 -19.43 -0.65
C VAL A 370 -0.11 -18.90 -0.67
N ILE A 371 0.32 -18.33 -1.81
CA ILE A 371 1.63 -17.66 -1.91
C ILE A 371 1.73 -16.54 -0.86
N TYR A 372 0.71 -15.68 -0.76
CA TYR A 372 0.71 -14.58 0.22
C TYR A 372 0.82 -15.09 1.65
N LEU A 373 0.01 -16.07 2.04
CA LEU A 373 0.03 -16.64 3.39
C LEU A 373 1.39 -17.23 3.74
N PHE A 374 2.03 -17.92 2.79
CA PHE A 374 3.34 -18.53 3.01
C PHE A 374 4.43 -17.49 3.24
N PHE A 375 4.44 -16.39 2.47
CA PHE A 375 5.52 -15.41 2.52
C PHE A 375 5.25 -14.20 3.43
N SER A 376 3.97 -13.90 3.74
CA SER A 376 3.61 -12.62 4.39
C SER A 376 4.27 -12.40 5.74
N ILE A 377 4.32 -13.43 6.61
CA ILE A 377 4.94 -13.32 7.94
C ILE A 377 6.43 -13.00 7.79
N TYR A 378 7.13 -13.73 6.91
CA TYR A 378 8.56 -13.57 6.69
C TYR A 378 8.88 -12.21 6.05
N PHE A 379 8.18 -11.84 5.00
CA PHE A 379 8.43 -10.59 4.27
C PHE A 379 8.14 -9.38 5.14
N ASN A 380 6.97 -9.32 5.81
CA ASN A 380 6.63 -8.19 6.64
C ASN A 380 7.57 -8.07 7.85
N ALA A 381 7.98 -9.17 8.48
CA ALA A 381 8.98 -9.14 9.54
C ALA A 381 10.32 -8.58 9.05
N ILE A 382 10.81 -9.04 7.89
CA ILE A 382 12.05 -8.53 7.29
C ILE A 382 11.93 -7.05 6.96
N PHE A 383 10.82 -6.60 6.37
CA PHE A 383 10.60 -5.19 6.03
C PHE A 383 10.67 -4.30 7.28
N ILE A 384 10.02 -4.73 8.37
CA ILE A 384 10.00 -4.01 9.64
C ILE A 384 11.40 -4.00 10.28
N ILE A 385 12.08 -5.15 10.36
CA ILE A 385 13.42 -5.25 10.94
C ILE A 385 14.40 -4.34 10.19
N VAL A 386 14.38 -4.38 8.86
CA VAL A 386 15.24 -3.53 8.02
C VAL A 386 14.89 -2.06 8.20
N ALA A 387 13.62 -1.70 8.28
CA ALA A 387 13.19 -0.32 8.53
C ALA A 387 13.67 0.19 9.90
N ILE A 388 13.51 -0.62 10.96
CA ILE A 388 14.00 -0.29 12.31
C ILE A 388 15.53 -0.14 12.28
N TYR A 389 16.24 -1.03 11.60
CA TYR A 389 17.70 -0.91 11.43
C TYR A 389 18.10 0.40 10.75
N TYR A 390 17.42 0.79 9.64
CA TYR A 390 17.67 2.07 8.98
C TYR A 390 17.39 3.26 9.90
N LYS A 391 16.31 3.17 10.70
CA LYS A 391 15.93 4.24 11.64
C LYS A 391 16.93 4.39 12.79
N LEU A 392 17.41 3.28 13.36
CA LEU A 392 18.35 3.31 14.48
C LEU A 392 19.74 3.75 14.04
N PHE A 393 20.28 3.16 12.96
CA PHE A 393 21.66 3.36 12.54
C PHE A 393 21.85 4.47 11.49
N GLY A 394 20.79 5.23 11.16
CA GLY A 394 20.88 6.36 10.26
C GLY A 394 21.31 6.00 8.83
N ARG A 395 20.93 4.82 8.35
CA ARG A 395 21.23 4.42 6.98
C ARG A 395 20.42 5.25 5.99
N ASN A 396 21.08 5.68 4.94
CA ASN A 396 20.46 6.44 3.88
C ASN A 396 19.57 5.56 3.00
N LEU A 397 18.29 5.92 2.87
CA LEU A 397 17.40 5.35 1.88
C LEU A 397 17.38 6.25 0.63
N ARG A 398 17.73 5.70 -0.54
CA ARG A 398 17.61 6.42 -1.83
C ARG A 398 16.28 6.08 -2.49
N TRP A 399 15.45 7.09 -2.73
CA TRP A 399 14.17 6.95 -3.43
C TRP A 399 13.90 8.15 -4.32
N GLY A 400 13.45 7.91 -5.58
CA GLY A 400 13.20 9.00 -6.53
C GLY A 400 14.41 9.91 -6.79
N GLY A 401 15.63 9.37 -6.74
CA GLY A 401 16.87 10.17 -6.87
C GLY A 401 17.32 10.87 -5.58
N ILE A 402 16.49 10.93 -4.55
CA ILE A 402 16.79 11.63 -3.29
C ILE A 402 17.32 10.69 -2.23
N VAL A 403 18.19 11.21 -1.38
CA VAL A 403 18.76 10.54 -0.22
C VAL A 403 18.02 10.97 1.04
N TRP A 404 17.30 10.02 1.66
CA TRP A 404 16.60 10.25 2.91
C TRP A 404 17.42 9.75 4.10
N ASN A 405 17.78 10.67 5.00
CA ASN A 405 18.50 10.33 6.24
C ASN A 405 17.69 10.78 7.45
N ASN A 406 17.20 9.84 8.22
CA ASN A 406 16.33 10.10 9.38
C ASN A 406 16.79 9.30 10.60
N SER A 407 18.04 9.52 11.04
CA SER A 407 18.61 8.82 12.20
C SER A 407 18.03 9.33 13.53
N LEU A 408 17.41 8.44 14.29
CA LEU A 408 17.01 8.69 15.68
C LEU A 408 18.24 8.96 16.58
N ILE A 409 19.33 8.24 16.34
CA ILE A 409 20.59 8.38 17.11
C ILE A 409 21.17 9.77 16.90
N ASN A 410 21.23 10.26 15.66
CA ASN A 410 21.73 11.62 15.38
C ASN A 410 20.81 12.69 16.00
N LYS A 411 19.50 12.50 16.02
CA LYS A 411 18.56 13.43 16.69
C LYS A 411 18.73 13.42 18.22
N LEU A 412 19.04 12.27 18.81
CA LEU A 412 19.29 12.13 20.26
C LEU A 412 20.65 12.70 20.66
N LEU A 413 21.68 12.50 19.83
CA LEU A 413 23.00 13.07 20.06
C LEU A 413 22.99 14.60 19.97
N ASN A 414 22.32 15.17 18.95
CA ASN A 414 22.20 16.62 18.79
C ASN A 414 21.34 17.30 19.89
N ARG A 415 20.44 16.55 20.58
CA ARG A 415 19.71 17.06 21.76
C ARG A 415 20.53 17.04 23.05
N LYS A 416 21.64 16.30 23.09
CA LYS A 416 22.53 16.24 24.26
C LYS A 416 23.65 17.30 24.24
N TYR A 417 23.91 17.89 23.08
CA TYR A 417 25.00 18.86 22.85
C TYR A 417 24.52 20.23 22.32
N GLY A 418 23.23 20.50 22.28
CA GLY A 418 22.56 21.77 22.04
C GLY A 418 21.64 22.11 23.19
#